data_9d6a904f73409efdcfc1813aada7f963
#
_entry.id   9d6a904f73409efdcfc1813aada7f963
#
_cell.length_a   1.000
_cell.length_b   1.000
_cell.length_c   1.000
_cell.angle_alpha   90.00
_cell.angle_beta   90.00
_cell.angle_gamma   90.00
#
_symmetry.space_group_name_H-M   'P 1'
#
loop_
_entity.id
_entity.type
_entity.pdbx_description
1 polymer ?
#
loop_
_entity_poly.entity_id
_entity_poly.type
_entity_poly.pdbx_seq_one_letter_code
_entity_poly.pdbx_strand_id
1 'polypeptide(L)'
;MAERKVVVANETGLHARPAASLVQFVKNYPGEVKIIKEGKEANAKSIFNVMSLGIAKGTEITLVVEGEDEEKFADELVEFINNLSE
;
A
#
# COMPACT_ATOMS: atom_id res chain seq x y z
N MET A 1 4.26 15.44 3.01
CA MET A 1 4.44 14.05 2.55
C MET A 1 4.62 13.13 3.74
N ALA A 2 3.69 12.20 3.93
CA ALA A 2 3.75 11.26 5.05
C ALA A 2 4.34 9.94 4.59
N GLU A 3 5.28 9.41 5.37
CA GLU A 3 5.89 8.12 5.06
C GLU A 3 5.68 7.17 6.22
N ARG A 4 5.39 5.91 5.89
CA ARG A 4 5.24 4.85 6.89
C ARG A 4 5.85 3.57 6.34
N LYS A 5 6.53 2.85 7.22
CA LYS A 5 7.05 1.52 6.86
C LYS A 5 6.16 0.46 7.46
N VAL A 6 5.87 -0.56 6.68
CA VAL A 6 5.03 -1.65 7.16
C VAL A 6 5.51 -2.96 6.55
N VAL A 7 5.40 -4.03 7.33
CA VAL A 7 5.71 -5.38 6.84
C VAL A 7 4.41 -6.04 6.45
N VAL A 8 4.34 -6.53 5.22
CA VAL A 8 3.15 -7.22 4.72
C VAL A 8 3.15 -8.64 5.30
N ALA A 9 2.19 -8.92 6.15
CA ALA A 9 2.17 -10.17 6.92
C ALA A 9 1.13 -11.19 6.46
N ASN A 10 0.23 -10.81 5.57
CA ASN A 10 -0.80 -11.73 5.10
C ASN A 10 -0.21 -12.78 4.16
N GLU A 11 -0.87 -13.94 4.08
CA GLU A 11 -0.34 -15.11 3.39
C GLU A 11 0.10 -14.88 1.95
N THR A 12 -0.71 -14.19 1.17
CA THR A 12 -0.43 -14.00 -0.26
C THR A 12 0.28 -12.68 -0.57
N GLY A 13 0.61 -11.90 0.46
CA GLY A 13 1.20 -10.58 0.25
C GLY A 13 0.23 -9.68 -0.51
N LEU A 14 0.74 -8.85 -1.40
CA LEU A 14 -0.11 -7.98 -2.21
C LEU A 14 -0.32 -8.57 -3.60
N HIS A 15 -0.80 -9.82 -3.64
CA HIS A 15 -1.20 -10.48 -4.87
C HIS A 15 -2.63 -10.02 -5.24
N ALA A 16 -3.27 -10.70 -6.20
CA ALA A 16 -4.49 -10.21 -6.85
C ALA A 16 -5.57 -9.64 -5.92
N ARG A 17 -6.07 -10.43 -4.98
CA ARG A 17 -7.17 -9.96 -4.12
C ARG A 17 -6.75 -8.87 -3.14
N PRO A 18 -5.66 -9.05 -2.37
CA PRO A 18 -5.23 -7.99 -1.48
C PRO A 18 -4.85 -6.72 -2.23
N ALA A 19 -4.24 -6.85 -3.42
CA ALA A 19 -3.90 -5.68 -4.22
C ALA A 19 -5.16 -4.95 -4.68
N ALA A 20 -6.17 -5.69 -5.11
CA ALA A 20 -7.45 -5.08 -5.52
C ALA A 20 -8.11 -4.37 -4.35
N SER A 21 -8.11 -4.98 -3.16
CA SER A 21 -8.68 -4.37 -1.97
C SER A 21 -7.94 -3.10 -1.59
N LEU A 22 -6.63 -3.14 -1.66
CA LEU A 22 -5.79 -1.98 -1.36
C LEU A 22 -6.07 -0.82 -2.33
N VAL A 23 -6.14 -1.13 -3.62
CA VAL A 23 -6.42 -0.12 -4.64
C VAL A 23 -7.79 0.51 -4.40
N GLN A 24 -8.80 -0.30 -4.08
CA GLN A 24 -10.13 0.22 -3.77
C GLN A 24 -10.12 1.16 -2.56
N PHE A 25 -9.37 0.79 -1.53
CA PHE A 25 -9.25 1.61 -0.33
C PHE A 25 -8.59 2.96 -0.65
N VAL A 26 -7.51 2.93 -1.41
CA VAL A 26 -6.73 4.11 -1.74
C VAL A 26 -7.43 5.01 -2.76
N LYS A 27 -8.25 4.41 -3.60
CA LYS A 27 -8.88 5.11 -4.71
C LYS A 27 -9.71 6.33 -4.28
N ASN A 28 -10.27 6.27 -3.09
CA ASN A 28 -11.10 7.35 -2.58
C ASN A 28 -10.30 8.52 -1.99
N TYR A 29 -9.00 8.32 -1.81
CA TYR A 29 -8.16 9.40 -1.30
C TYR A 29 -7.82 10.36 -2.44
N PRO A 30 -8.06 11.69 -2.27
CA PRO A 30 -7.86 12.64 -3.36
C PRO A 30 -6.40 12.95 -3.68
N GLY A 31 -5.46 12.59 -2.79
CA GLY A 31 -4.05 12.83 -3.01
C GLY A 31 -3.35 11.67 -3.71
N GLU A 32 -2.03 11.68 -3.62
CA GLU A 32 -1.20 10.62 -4.21
C GLU A 32 -0.78 9.62 -3.15
N VAL A 33 -0.74 8.34 -3.52
CA VAL A 33 -0.27 7.27 -2.65
C VAL A 33 0.69 6.41 -3.44
N LYS A 34 1.88 6.21 -2.90
CA LYS A 34 2.91 5.38 -3.54
C LYS A 34 3.34 4.28 -2.60
N ILE A 35 3.74 3.16 -3.18
CA ILE A 35 4.33 2.05 -2.45
C ILE A 35 5.74 1.86 -2.98
N ILE A 36 6.70 1.82 -2.08
CA ILE A 36 8.11 1.65 -2.45
C ILE A 36 8.63 0.35 -1.87
N LYS A 37 9.21 -0.47 -2.74
CA LYS A 37 9.87 -1.71 -2.34
C LYS A 37 11.24 -1.77 -2.99
N GLU A 38 12.29 -1.81 -2.17
CA GLU A 38 13.66 -1.94 -2.67
C GLU A 38 13.99 -0.94 -3.78
N GLY A 39 13.59 0.32 -3.55
CA GLY A 39 13.87 1.39 -4.52
C GLY A 39 12.91 1.48 -5.69
N LYS A 40 11.99 0.53 -5.82
CA LYS A 40 11.00 0.55 -6.89
C LYS A 40 9.70 1.16 -6.38
N GLU A 41 9.14 2.09 -7.14
CA GLU A 41 7.91 2.78 -6.77
C GLU A 41 6.74 2.29 -7.61
N ALA A 42 5.58 2.23 -6.97
CA ALA A 42 4.34 1.92 -7.66
C ALA A 42 3.26 2.89 -7.21
N ASN A 43 2.37 3.23 -8.13
CA ASN A 43 1.18 4.02 -7.83
C ASN A 43 0.16 3.10 -7.17
N ALA A 44 -0.18 3.39 -5.91
CA ALA A 44 -1.09 2.53 -5.16
C ALA A 44 -2.53 2.54 -5.71
N LYS A 45 -2.82 3.44 -6.65
CA LYS A 45 -4.13 3.48 -7.30
C LYS A 45 -4.19 2.61 -8.55
N SER A 46 -3.10 1.93 -8.89
CA SER A 46 -3.04 1.05 -10.05
C SER A 46 -2.73 -0.37 -9.60
N ILE A 47 -3.67 -1.28 -9.85
CA ILE A 47 -3.50 -2.67 -9.42
C ILE A 47 -2.31 -3.32 -10.13
N PHE A 48 -2.10 -3.02 -11.41
CA PHE A 48 -0.97 -3.58 -12.15
C PHE A 48 0.37 -3.08 -11.60
N ASN A 49 0.44 -1.79 -11.23
CA ASN A 49 1.65 -1.25 -10.63
C ASN A 49 1.96 -1.92 -9.30
N VAL A 50 0.94 -2.08 -8.46
CA VAL A 50 1.11 -2.71 -7.15
C VAL A 50 1.59 -4.14 -7.31
N MET A 51 0.95 -4.89 -8.19
CA MET A 51 1.30 -6.29 -8.40
C MET A 51 2.69 -6.45 -9.00
N SER A 52 3.14 -5.49 -9.81
CA SER A 52 4.45 -5.57 -10.44
C SER A 52 5.60 -5.49 -9.45
N LEU A 53 5.35 -5.03 -8.23
CA LEU A 53 6.38 -4.98 -7.20
C LEU A 53 6.72 -6.36 -6.64
N GLY A 54 5.87 -7.35 -6.83
CA GLY A 54 6.11 -8.68 -6.32
C GLY A 54 6.18 -8.75 -4.80
N ILE A 55 5.27 -8.05 -4.12
CA ILE A 55 5.29 -7.98 -2.67
C ILE A 55 4.71 -9.27 -2.08
N ALA A 56 5.54 -10.02 -1.38
CA ALA A 56 5.16 -11.28 -0.76
C ALA A 56 5.06 -11.13 0.75
N LYS A 57 4.57 -12.18 1.40
CA LYS A 57 4.51 -12.20 2.86
C LYS A 57 5.90 -11.95 3.44
N GLY A 58 5.97 -11.05 4.42
CA GLY A 58 7.23 -10.71 5.09
C GLY A 58 8.00 -9.60 4.43
N THR A 59 7.51 -9.04 3.33
CA THR A 59 8.19 -7.94 2.64
C THR A 59 7.91 -6.62 3.36
N GLU A 60 8.98 -5.87 3.63
CA GLU A 60 8.83 -4.51 4.15
C GLU A 60 8.66 -3.54 2.99
N ILE A 61 7.64 -2.68 3.09
CA ILE A 61 7.39 -1.66 2.09
C ILE A 61 7.30 -0.29 2.76
N THR A 62 7.53 0.75 1.98
CA THR A 62 7.35 2.12 2.44
C THR A 62 6.12 2.70 1.74
N LEU A 63 5.24 3.27 2.53
CA LEU A 63 4.04 3.94 2.03
C LEU A 63 4.30 5.43 2.05
N VAL A 64 4.04 6.10 0.93
CA VAL A 64 4.18 7.55 0.83
C VAL A 64 2.83 8.14 0.46
N VAL A 65 2.33 9.03 1.29
CA VAL A 65 1.02 9.66 1.09
C VAL A 65 1.21 11.16 1.01
N GLU A 66 0.67 11.77 -0.02
CA GLU A 66 0.79 13.21 -0.23
C GLU A 66 -0.57 13.81 -0.57
N GLY A 67 -1.02 14.74 0.27
CA GLY A 67 -2.31 15.39 0.06
C GLY A 67 -2.93 15.83 1.36
N GLU A 68 -4.24 16.11 1.36
CA GLU A 68 -4.97 16.51 2.54
C GLU A 68 -5.03 15.38 3.54
N ASP A 69 -4.83 15.71 4.83
CA ASP A 69 -4.88 14.73 5.93
C ASP A 69 -3.96 13.54 5.66
N GLU A 70 -2.81 13.81 5.05
CA GLU A 70 -1.89 12.74 4.64
C GLU A 70 -1.41 11.89 5.82
N GLU A 71 -1.17 12.49 6.98
CA GLU A 71 -0.73 11.74 8.16
C GLU A 71 -1.81 10.78 8.62
N LYS A 72 -3.04 11.26 8.68
CA LYS A 72 -4.17 10.44 9.09
C LYS A 72 -4.40 9.30 8.12
N PHE A 73 -4.39 9.59 6.82
CA PHE A 73 -4.60 8.57 5.82
C PHE A 73 -3.47 7.54 5.82
N ALA A 74 -2.24 7.99 6.02
CA ALA A 74 -1.11 7.08 6.09
C ALA A 74 -1.28 6.08 7.24
N ASP A 75 -1.75 6.55 8.40
CA ASP A 75 -1.99 5.66 9.53
C ASP A 75 -3.12 4.69 9.26
N GLU A 76 -4.19 5.15 8.60
CA GLU A 76 -5.30 4.29 8.21
C GLU A 76 -4.83 3.22 7.21
N LEU A 77 -3.95 3.60 6.31
CA LEU A 77 -3.42 2.68 5.31
C LEU A 77 -2.57 1.58 5.95
N VAL A 78 -1.74 1.94 6.92
CA VAL A 78 -0.95 0.97 7.67
C VAL A 78 -1.88 -0.04 8.34
N GLU A 79 -2.92 0.47 9.01
CA GLU A 79 -3.88 -0.39 9.69
C GLU A 79 -4.60 -1.30 8.70
N PHE A 80 -4.97 -0.77 7.55
CA PHE A 80 -5.62 -1.56 6.50
C PHE A 80 -4.74 -2.73 6.07
N ILE A 81 -3.47 -2.46 5.82
CA ILE A 81 -2.53 -3.49 5.39
C ILE A 81 -2.33 -4.54 6.48
N ASN A 82 -2.21 -4.09 7.74
CA ASN A 82 -2.03 -5.01 8.86
C ASN A 82 -3.24 -5.91 9.08
N ASN A 83 -4.40 -5.51 8.60
CA ASN A 83 -5.64 -6.27 8.77
C ASN A 83 -6.02 -7.12 7.57
N LEU A 84 -5.18 -7.17 6.54
CA LEU A 84 -5.43 -8.04 5.40
C LEU A 84 -5.41 -9.50 5.84
N SER A 85 -6.41 -10.26 5.39
CA SER A 85 -6.60 -11.63 5.85
C SER A 85 -6.17 -12.70 4.85
N GLU A 86 -5.74 -12.33 3.67
CA GLU A 86 -5.35 -13.31 2.64
C GLU A 86 -3.88 -13.33 2.34
#